data_c694184760b1a47bba69dbf7d046b356
#
_entry.id   c694184760b1a47bba69dbf7d046b356
#
_cell.length_a   1.000
_cell.length_b   1.000
_cell.length_c   1.000
_cell.angle_alpha   90.00
_cell.angle_beta   90.00
_cell.angle_gamma   90.00
#
_symmetry.space_group_name_H-M   'P 1'
#
loop_
_entity.id
_entity.type
_entity.pdbx_description
1 polymer ?
#
loop_
_entity_poly.entity_id
_entity_poly.type
_entity_poly.pdbx_seq_one_letter_code
_entity_poly.pdbx_strand_id
1 'polypeptide(L)'
;MKKFSTAVLVVIMLLTLTQPESYASADGPVGADCTDPPNLVPMADLRNCDLSGRQMAGVNLFSAKLSGANLSNADLSGADLSGADLANANLNGAILDNASLFTTNLVAATFDNASLRNTNLDDGYAPGGSFINADLRGANLYFAFFRDANLSGANFSNAYLNKFDVVGSILQNAIFTGTELFDVDMQNTDLRGADLSFTTLSYVSLNNADLRDANLLGAERRFGTTNLSGVIWGNTTCSDGSNSDDNDGDNFTCESNFLGNQPPTVSLTSPADNSTVNKGATVTISATAADPDGSVNFVEFYAGSTLINTDGAVPYSFDWKPLVTGTFVLTAKAYDFDGGITTSQPVTVNVVPAPTNVPPTVTITSPANNATVSRSSGTIIRVNAGDSDGTVVKVELYVGSTLLGTDPSTPYSFFWSPSARGTFTLTARAYDDDGAVTTSAPVTVRVK
;
A
#
# COMPACT_ATOMS: atom_id res chain seq x y z
N MET A 1 -19.86 10.43 8.76
CA MET A 1 -19.89 11.79 9.34
C MET A 1 -19.07 11.80 10.61
N LYS A 2 -17.83 12.26 10.56
CA LYS A 2 -17.11 12.94 11.65
C LYS A 2 -15.89 13.58 10.99
N LYS A 3 -15.93 14.91 10.94
CA LYS A 3 -14.87 15.78 10.44
C LYS A 3 -13.69 15.71 11.41
N PHE A 4 -12.50 15.39 10.95
CA PHE A 4 -11.27 15.81 11.61
C PHE A 4 -10.70 16.98 10.82
N SER A 5 -10.88 18.15 11.39
CA SER A 5 -10.23 19.38 10.97
C SER A 5 -8.88 19.43 11.69
N THR A 6 -7.78 19.26 10.97
CA THR A 6 -6.48 19.64 11.47
C THR A 6 -6.04 20.84 10.66
N ALA A 7 -6.20 22.01 11.25
CA ALA A 7 -5.68 23.25 10.72
C ALA A 7 -4.14 23.21 10.80
N VAL A 8 -3.49 22.93 9.67
CA VAL A 8 -2.08 23.23 9.49
C VAL A 8 -2.02 24.73 9.20
N LEU A 9 -1.46 25.47 10.14
CA LEU A 9 -1.18 26.90 10.01
C LEU A 9 -0.04 27.06 9.00
N VAL A 10 -0.39 27.19 7.71
CA VAL A 10 0.53 27.59 6.66
C VAL A 10 0.80 29.08 6.89
N VAL A 11 1.96 29.40 7.44
CA VAL A 11 2.48 30.76 7.40
C VAL A 11 2.93 31.01 5.96
N ILE A 12 2.01 31.48 5.15
CA ILE A 12 2.34 32.04 3.82
C ILE A 12 3.01 33.37 4.09
N MET A 13 4.34 33.39 4.10
CA MET A 13 5.10 34.61 3.99
C MET A 13 4.98 35.07 2.54
N LEU A 14 4.05 35.99 2.26
CA LEU A 14 3.99 36.70 1.00
C LEU A 14 5.29 37.51 0.89
N LEU A 15 6.31 36.92 0.24
CA LEU A 15 7.40 37.69 -0.33
C LEU A 15 6.88 38.31 -1.62
N THR A 16 6.60 39.60 -1.57
CA THR A 16 6.42 40.45 -2.76
C THR A 16 7.65 40.29 -3.65
N LEU A 17 7.43 39.85 -4.88
CA LEU A 17 8.42 39.82 -5.96
C LEU A 17 8.94 41.25 -6.19
N THR A 18 9.97 41.63 -5.50
CA THR A 18 10.86 42.73 -5.89
C THR A 18 12.04 42.12 -6.66
N GLN A 19 12.38 42.74 -7.77
CA GLN A 19 13.48 42.38 -8.70
C GLN A 19 14.74 41.92 -7.95
N PRO A 20 15.57 41.03 -8.52
CA PRO A 20 16.78 40.57 -7.85
C PRO A 20 17.70 41.73 -7.59
N GLU A 21 17.80 42.11 -6.32
CA GLU A 21 18.90 42.94 -5.90
C GLU A 21 20.20 42.17 -6.16
N SER A 22 21.14 42.81 -6.85
CA SER A 22 22.48 42.32 -7.09
C SER A 22 23.03 41.71 -5.80
N TYR A 23 23.31 40.41 -5.80
CA TYR A 23 23.98 39.73 -4.68
C TYR A 23 25.24 40.51 -4.31
N ALA A 24 25.21 41.18 -3.20
CA ALA A 24 26.36 41.88 -2.65
C ALA A 24 27.46 40.86 -2.34
N SER A 25 28.69 41.21 -2.66
CA SER A 25 29.91 40.45 -2.38
C SER A 25 29.94 39.91 -0.95
N ALA A 26 30.58 38.75 -0.74
CA ALA A 26 30.74 38.05 0.55
C ALA A 26 31.56 38.82 1.64
N ASP A 27 31.59 40.16 1.61
CA ASP A 27 32.39 41.00 2.51
C ASP A 27 31.58 41.55 3.70
N GLY A 28 30.62 40.76 4.21
CA GLY A 28 29.92 41.07 5.46
C GLY A 28 30.82 40.89 6.70
N PRO A 29 30.45 41.47 7.86
CA PRO A 29 31.22 41.25 9.08
C PRO A 29 31.21 39.74 9.47
N VAL A 30 32.37 39.28 10.02
CA VAL A 30 32.51 37.94 10.60
C VAL A 30 31.51 37.77 11.75
N GLY A 31 30.88 36.61 11.89
CA GLY A 31 29.92 36.33 12.95
C GLY A 31 30.52 36.38 14.35
N ALA A 32 29.70 36.67 15.33
CA ALA A 32 30.13 36.83 16.72
C ALA A 32 30.71 35.58 17.36
N ASP A 33 30.30 34.38 16.84
CA ASP A 33 30.72 33.08 17.38
C ASP A 33 31.90 32.45 16.62
N CYS A 34 32.56 33.20 15.73
CA CYS A 34 33.79 32.80 15.02
C CYS A 34 35.03 32.86 15.90
N THR A 35 34.96 32.42 17.12
CA THR A 35 36.09 32.31 18.04
C THR A 35 36.96 31.09 17.69
N ASP A 36 38.18 30.98 18.24
CA ASP A 36 38.99 29.78 18.09
C ASP A 36 39.18 29.08 19.45
N PRO A 37 38.52 27.97 19.74
CA PRO A 37 37.55 27.24 18.88
C PRO A 37 36.21 27.99 18.72
N PRO A 38 35.51 27.80 17.57
CA PRO A 38 34.21 28.43 17.33
C PRO A 38 33.13 27.91 18.26
N ASN A 39 32.15 28.75 18.57
CA ASN A 39 31.02 28.38 19.40
C ASN A 39 29.94 27.64 18.53
N LEU A 40 29.98 26.33 18.50
CA LEU A 40 29.14 25.48 17.67
C LEU A 40 27.88 25.06 18.44
N VAL A 41 26.93 25.96 18.58
CA VAL A 41 25.65 25.74 19.29
C VAL A 41 24.46 26.13 18.39
N PRO A 42 23.23 25.71 18.73
CA PRO A 42 22.05 26.21 18.04
C PRO A 42 21.98 27.73 17.97
N MET A 43 21.52 28.26 16.82
CA MET A 43 21.41 29.71 16.56
C MET A 43 22.73 30.49 16.57
N ALA A 44 23.90 29.81 16.59
CA ALA A 44 25.20 30.48 16.57
C ALA A 44 25.32 31.43 15.37
N ASP A 45 25.99 32.57 15.58
CA ASP A 45 26.32 33.52 14.50
C ASP A 45 27.71 33.22 13.94
N LEU A 46 27.75 32.37 12.91
CA LEU A 46 28.95 31.88 12.25
C LEU A 46 29.10 32.46 10.83
N ARG A 47 28.49 33.60 10.55
CA ARG A 47 28.56 34.24 9.24
C ARG A 47 30.00 34.55 8.87
N ASN A 48 30.37 34.20 7.65
CA ASN A 48 31.72 34.41 7.09
C ASN A 48 32.86 33.79 7.92
N CYS A 49 32.55 32.84 8.86
CA CYS A 49 33.57 32.10 9.60
C CYS A 49 34.35 31.16 8.67
N ASP A 50 35.64 30.98 8.96
CA ASP A 50 36.42 29.89 8.39
C ASP A 50 36.31 28.64 9.27
N LEU A 51 35.51 27.68 8.82
CA LEU A 51 35.24 26.39 9.44
C LEU A 51 35.78 25.24 8.57
N SER A 52 36.68 25.56 7.63
CA SER A 52 37.17 24.57 6.64
C SER A 52 37.93 23.43 7.33
N GLY A 53 37.69 22.21 6.84
CA GLY A 53 38.32 20.98 7.32
C GLY A 53 38.02 20.60 8.77
N ARG A 54 37.12 21.29 9.44
CA ARG A 54 36.79 20.99 10.85
C ARG A 54 35.99 19.71 11.00
N GLN A 55 36.25 19.00 12.10
CA GLN A 55 35.51 17.83 12.53
C GLN A 55 34.29 18.29 13.35
N MET A 56 33.10 18.26 12.74
CA MET A 56 31.85 18.76 13.33
C MET A 56 30.73 17.67 13.19
N ALA A 57 31.13 16.39 13.17
CA ALA A 57 30.17 15.30 13.09
C ALA A 57 29.18 15.33 14.26
N GLY A 58 27.87 15.23 13.95
CA GLY A 58 26.80 15.24 14.95
C GLY A 58 26.58 16.59 15.67
N VAL A 59 27.19 17.68 15.21
CA VAL A 59 27.00 19.00 15.81
C VAL A 59 25.57 19.49 15.64
N ASN A 60 25.02 20.16 16.63
CA ASN A 60 23.73 20.84 16.54
C ASN A 60 23.92 22.32 16.19
N LEU A 61 23.65 22.65 14.94
CA LEU A 61 23.67 24.02 14.38
C LEU A 61 22.25 24.43 13.93
N PHE A 62 21.22 23.94 14.62
CA PHE A 62 19.83 24.29 14.34
C PHE A 62 19.66 25.83 14.29
N SER A 63 19.08 26.31 13.18
CA SER A 63 18.84 27.73 12.92
C SER A 63 20.10 28.62 13.05
N ALA A 64 21.30 28.06 12.88
CA ALA A 64 22.53 28.85 12.90
C ALA A 64 22.63 29.77 11.66
N LYS A 65 23.32 30.91 11.83
CA LYS A 65 23.60 31.82 10.74
C LYS A 65 24.99 31.53 10.19
N LEU A 66 25.02 30.89 9.03
CA LEU A 66 26.23 30.40 8.36
C LEU A 66 26.44 31.08 7.00
N SER A 67 25.69 32.16 6.69
CA SER A 67 25.81 32.81 5.38
C SER A 67 27.25 33.26 5.13
N GLY A 68 27.77 32.87 3.95
CA GLY A 68 29.14 33.13 3.53
C GLY A 68 30.20 32.35 4.29
N ALA A 69 29.86 31.47 5.21
CA ALA A 69 30.85 30.64 5.92
C ALA A 69 31.62 29.71 4.98
N ASN A 70 32.91 29.49 5.28
CA ASN A 70 33.74 28.52 4.62
C ASN A 70 33.70 27.18 5.40
N LEU A 71 32.96 26.19 4.89
CA LEU A 71 32.82 24.87 5.44
C LEU A 71 33.48 23.81 4.51
N SER A 72 34.38 24.25 3.61
CA SER A 72 35.00 23.35 2.67
C SER A 72 35.76 22.21 3.35
N ASN A 73 35.55 20.97 2.87
CA ASN A 73 36.12 19.76 3.43
C ASN A 73 35.81 19.52 4.92
N ALA A 74 34.83 20.20 5.51
CA ALA A 74 34.40 19.95 6.89
C ALA A 74 33.64 18.60 6.97
N ASP A 75 33.78 17.92 8.12
CA ASP A 75 32.94 16.75 8.45
C ASP A 75 31.74 17.20 9.29
N LEU A 76 30.59 17.21 8.65
CA LEU A 76 29.26 17.53 9.20
C LEU A 76 28.36 16.28 9.23
N SER A 77 28.94 15.07 9.20
CA SER A 77 28.18 13.82 9.21
C SER A 77 27.20 13.79 10.39
N GLY A 78 25.91 13.54 10.11
CA GLY A 78 24.87 13.49 11.14
C GLY A 78 24.59 14.82 11.85
N ALA A 79 25.13 15.95 11.39
CA ALA A 79 24.88 17.26 11.98
C ALA A 79 23.41 17.70 11.78
N ASP A 80 22.89 18.47 12.74
CA ASP A 80 21.60 19.15 12.61
C ASP A 80 21.81 20.61 12.17
N LEU A 81 21.55 20.87 10.90
CA LEU A 81 21.57 22.18 10.26
C LEU A 81 20.14 22.67 9.93
N SER A 82 19.11 22.03 10.50
CA SER A 82 17.71 22.35 10.19
C SER A 82 17.42 23.83 10.44
N GLY A 83 16.79 24.49 9.44
CA GLY A 83 16.48 25.92 9.49
C GLY A 83 17.69 26.85 9.48
N ALA A 84 18.90 26.36 9.27
CA ALA A 84 20.08 27.20 9.21
C ALA A 84 20.11 28.09 7.95
N ASP A 85 20.78 29.24 8.02
CA ASP A 85 21.05 30.10 6.87
C ASP A 85 22.46 29.86 6.35
N LEU A 86 22.59 29.13 5.26
CA LEU A 86 23.82 28.77 4.55
C LEU A 86 23.97 29.56 3.22
N ALA A 87 23.21 30.64 3.01
CA ALA A 87 23.30 31.42 1.79
C ALA A 87 24.76 31.81 1.48
N ASN A 88 25.20 31.56 0.24
CA ASN A 88 26.58 31.82 -0.23
C ASN A 88 27.68 31.07 0.57
N ALA A 89 27.34 30.06 1.37
CA ALA A 89 28.34 29.27 2.09
C ALA A 89 29.11 28.35 1.13
N ASN A 90 30.37 28.09 1.44
CA ASN A 90 31.20 27.14 0.69
C ASN A 90 31.30 25.82 1.46
N LEU A 91 30.63 24.76 0.92
CA LEU A 91 30.65 23.39 1.45
C LEU A 91 31.35 22.43 0.46
N ASN A 92 32.20 22.93 -0.42
CA ASN A 92 32.88 22.09 -1.40
C ASN A 92 33.71 20.99 -0.71
N GLY A 93 33.50 19.73 -1.12
CA GLY A 93 34.15 18.58 -0.54
C GLY A 93 33.73 18.24 0.89
N ALA A 94 32.75 18.92 1.45
CA ALA A 94 32.26 18.62 2.81
C ALA A 94 31.55 17.25 2.87
N ILE A 95 31.53 16.63 4.05
CA ILE A 95 30.83 15.38 4.32
C ILE A 95 29.60 15.72 5.16
N LEU A 96 28.41 15.52 4.59
CA LEU A 96 27.12 15.78 5.24
C LEU A 96 26.27 14.49 5.32
N ASP A 97 26.90 13.32 5.24
CA ASP A 97 26.19 12.05 5.26
C ASP A 97 25.28 11.94 6.50
N ASN A 98 23.98 11.64 6.29
CA ASN A 98 22.95 11.55 7.32
C ASN A 98 22.68 12.88 8.08
N ALA A 99 23.15 14.02 7.61
CA ALA A 99 22.85 15.32 8.22
C ALA A 99 21.39 15.73 7.95
N SER A 100 20.87 16.64 8.79
CA SER A 100 19.59 17.29 8.55
C SER A 100 19.82 18.72 8.05
N LEU A 101 19.34 18.99 6.84
CA LEU A 101 19.23 20.31 6.24
C LEU A 101 17.75 20.67 5.97
N PHE A 102 16.85 20.18 6.83
CA PHE A 102 15.42 20.44 6.74
C PHE A 102 15.14 21.95 6.77
N THR A 103 14.38 22.48 5.79
CA THR A 103 14.04 23.91 5.66
C THR A 103 15.24 24.86 5.63
N THR A 104 16.41 24.40 5.21
CA THR A 104 17.65 25.19 5.20
C THR A 104 17.68 26.15 4.01
N ASN A 105 18.15 27.38 4.23
CA ASN A 105 18.44 28.35 3.18
C ASN A 105 19.83 28.08 2.57
N LEU A 106 19.86 27.63 1.33
CA LEU A 106 21.06 27.27 0.57
C LEU A 106 21.25 28.15 -0.68
N VAL A 107 20.65 29.35 -0.71
CA VAL A 107 20.75 30.27 -1.86
C VAL A 107 22.21 30.47 -2.23
N ALA A 108 22.58 30.17 -3.48
CA ALA A 108 23.92 30.29 -4.04
C ALA A 108 25.04 29.61 -3.19
N ALA A 109 24.71 28.67 -2.33
CA ALA A 109 25.70 27.85 -1.63
C ALA A 109 26.38 26.86 -2.59
N THR A 110 27.63 26.47 -2.27
CA THR A 110 28.37 25.52 -3.10
C THR A 110 28.67 24.22 -2.37
N PHE A 111 28.35 23.10 -3.00
CA PHE A 111 28.51 21.72 -2.52
C PHE A 111 29.30 20.86 -3.51
N ASP A 112 30.17 21.46 -4.30
CA ASP A 112 30.88 20.73 -5.34
C ASP A 112 31.72 19.61 -4.73
N ASN A 113 31.55 18.36 -5.25
CA ASN A 113 32.17 17.16 -4.75
C ASN A 113 31.85 16.82 -3.28
N ALA A 114 30.79 17.38 -2.69
CA ALA A 114 30.35 17.06 -1.34
C ALA A 114 29.66 15.70 -1.27
N SER A 115 29.73 15.05 -0.11
CA SER A 115 28.95 13.84 0.19
C SER A 115 27.70 14.23 0.98
N LEU A 116 26.52 13.96 0.39
CA LEU A 116 25.21 14.26 0.95
C LEU A 116 24.35 12.98 1.04
N ARG A 117 24.98 11.84 1.31
CA ARG A 117 24.28 10.55 1.33
C ARG A 117 23.27 10.50 2.47
N ASN A 118 22.03 10.08 2.15
CA ASN A 118 20.93 9.99 3.11
C ASN A 118 20.67 11.31 3.86
N THR A 119 21.10 12.44 3.32
CA THR A 119 20.87 13.77 3.92
C THR A 119 19.39 14.13 3.80
N ASN A 120 18.84 14.75 4.84
CA ASN A 120 17.49 15.29 4.78
C ASN A 120 17.54 16.74 4.25
N LEU A 121 17.11 16.94 3.00
CA LEU A 121 16.98 18.23 2.31
C LEU A 121 15.51 18.62 2.09
N ASP A 122 14.58 18.01 2.85
CA ASP A 122 13.15 18.30 2.76
C ASP A 122 12.87 19.80 2.98
N ASP A 123 12.06 20.42 2.08
CA ASP A 123 11.85 21.87 2.03
C ASP A 123 13.14 22.71 1.92
N GLY A 124 14.25 22.12 1.45
CA GLY A 124 15.51 22.82 1.23
C GLY A 124 15.42 23.85 0.11
N TYR A 125 15.92 25.07 0.33
CA TYR A 125 15.83 26.18 -0.63
C TYR A 125 17.21 26.55 -1.17
N ALA A 126 17.56 26.09 -2.38
CA ALA A 126 18.88 26.16 -3.00
C ALA A 126 18.94 26.81 -4.38
N PRO A 127 18.20 27.90 -4.69
CA PRO A 127 18.27 28.51 -6.00
C PRO A 127 19.66 29.05 -6.31
N GLY A 128 20.14 28.78 -7.53
CA GLY A 128 21.47 29.19 -7.97
C GLY A 128 22.63 28.51 -7.24
N GLY A 129 22.37 27.47 -6.45
CA GLY A 129 23.40 26.69 -5.78
C GLY A 129 24.25 25.86 -6.75
N SER A 130 25.45 25.45 -6.30
CA SER A 130 26.32 24.54 -7.06
C SER A 130 26.47 23.21 -6.33
N PHE A 131 26.21 22.10 -7.02
CA PHE A 131 26.28 20.73 -6.50
C PHE A 131 27.03 19.83 -7.50
N ILE A 132 28.04 20.37 -8.17
CA ILE A 132 28.79 19.65 -9.20
C ILE A 132 29.42 18.38 -8.62
N ASN A 133 29.13 17.20 -9.21
CA ASN A 133 29.57 15.91 -8.74
C ASN A 133 29.18 15.59 -7.28
N ALA A 134 28.19 16.23 -6.72
CA ALA A 134 27.74 15.92 -5.36
C ALA A 134 27.10 14.52 -5.30
N ASP A 135 27.35 13.80 -4.21
CA ASP A 135 26.77 12.48 -3.96
C ASP A 135 25.50 12.61 -3.10
N LEU A 136 24.35 12.64 -3.77
CA LEU A 136 23.01 12.78 -3.18
C LEU A 136 22.27 11.44 -3.05
N ARG A 137 23.00 10.32 -3.08
CA ARG A 137 22.38 8.98 -3.01
C ARG A 137 21.58 8.80 -1.72
N GLY A 138 20.31 8.39 -1.88
CA GLY A 138 19.41 8.19 -0.75
C GLY A 138 18.99 9.47 -0.03
N ALA A 139 19.35 10.66 -0.53
CA ALA A 139 18.91 11.93 0.07
C ALA A 139 17.39 12.12 -0.06
N ASN A 140 16.78 12.77 0.94
CA ASN A 140 15.39 13.20 0.89
C ASN A 140 15.33 14.64 0.39
N LEU A 141 14.78 14.84 -0.82
CA LEU A 141 14.58 16.14 -1.46
C LEU A 141 13.08 16.44 -1.66
N TYR A 142 12.22 15.96 -0.75
CA TYR A 142 10.79 16.22 -0.80
C TYR A 142 10.54 17.76 -0.71
N PHE A 143 9.76 18.33 -1.66
CA PHE A 143 9.54 19.76 -1.78
C PHE A 143 10.80 20.64 -1.86
N ALA A 144 11.96 20.07 -2.15
CA ALA A 144 13.18 20.87 -2.30
C ALA A 144 13.15 21.73 -3.57
N PHE A 145 13.66 22.96 -3.47
CA PHE A 145 13.62 23.97 -4.52
C PHE A 145 15.05 24.34 -4.96
N PHE A 146 15.44 23.90 -6.16
CA PHE A 146 16.81 24.00 -6.67
C PHE A 146 16.85 24.69 -8.04
N ARG A 147 15.98 25.67 -8.30
CA ARG A 147 15.94 26.38 -9.58
C ARG A 147 17.26 27.05 -9.90
N ASP A 148 17.60 27.04 -11.20
CA ASP A 148 18.81 27.66 -11.73
C ASP A 148 20.11 27.13 -11.07
N ALA A 149 20.08 25.98 -10.43
CA ALA A 149 21.23 25.36 -9.77
C ALA A 149 22.12 24.62 -10.78
N ASN A 150 23.38 24.42 -10.45
CA ASN A 150 24.29 23.57 -11.20
C ASN A 150 24.46 22.22 -10.51
N LEU A 151 23.86 21.19 -11.07
CA LEU A 151 23.83 19.81 -10.58
C LEU A 151 24.61 18.87 -11.51
N SER A 152 25.54 19.39 -12.30
CA SER A 152 26.29 18.60 -13.28
C SER A 152 27.03 17.43 -12.59
N GLY A 153 26.83 16.21 -13.07
CA GLY A 153 27.46 15.01 -12.52
C GLY A 153 26.94 14.58 -11.13
N ALA A 154 25.94 15.26 -10.57
CA ALA A 154 25.37 14.88 -9.28
C ALA A 154 24.69 13.50 -9.34
N ASN A 155 24.82 12.72 -8.28
CA ASN A 155 24.26 11.36 -8.20
C ASN A 155 23.03 11.31 -7.27
N PHE A 156 21.85 11.12 -7.86
CA PHE A 156 20.55 11.02 -7.19
C PHE A 156 20.04 9.58 -7.04
N SER A 157 20.86 8.55 -7.32
CA SER A 157 20.39 7.18 -7.25
C SER A 157 19.79 6.86 -5.88
N ASN A 158 18.56 6.29 -5.87
CA ASN A 158 17.78 6.01 -4.66
C ASN A 158 17.41 7.25 -3.82
N ALA A 159 17.54 8.47 -4.34
CA ALA A 159 17.05 9.67 -3.67
C ALA A 159 15.52 9.74 -3.72
N TYR A 160 14.91 10.38 -2.74
CA TYR A 160 13.49 10.65 -2.68
C TYR A 160 13.20 12.03 -3.27
N LEU A 161 12.67 12.06 -4.52
CA LEU A 161 12.54 13.26 -5.34
C LEU A 161 11.08 13.68 -5.58
N ASN A 162 10.20 13.48 -4.60
CA ASN A 162 8.81 13.88 -4.74
C ASN A 162 8.66 15.40 -4.62
N LYS A 163 8.04 16.04 -5.64
CA LYS A 163 7.84 17.49 -5.75
C LYS A 163 9.14 18.31 -5.76
N PHE A 164 10.19 17.71 -6.29
CA PHE A 164 11.47 18.37 -6.46
C PHE A 164 11.43 19.35 -7.64
N ASP A 165 11.82 20.58 -7.40
CA ASP A 165 11.78 21.65 -8.40
C ASP A 165 13.19 22.07 -8.81
N VAL A 166 13.55 21.76 -10.07
CA VAL A 166 14.87 22.05 -10.67
C VAL A 166 14.76 22.85 -11.98
N VAL A 167 13.70 23.63 -12.11
CA VAL A 167 13.47 24.45 -13.32
C VAL A 167 14.70 25.30 -13.65
N GLY A 168 15.12 25.28 -14.91
CA GLY A 168 16.25 26.06 -15.42
C GLY A 168 17.63 25.56 -15.01
N SER A 169 17.73 24.46 -14.28
CA SER A 169 19.00 23.94 -13.74
C SER A 169 19.82 23.18 -14.78
N ILE A 170 21.14 23.08 -14.48
CA ILE A 170 22.10 22.30 -15.27
C ILE A 170 22.29 20.93 -14.61
N LEU A 171 21.89 19.87 -15.29
CA LEU A 171 21.92 18.46 -14.85
C LEU A 171 22.78 17.60 -15.80
N GLN A 172 23.76 18.20 -16.48
CA GLN A 172 24.61 17.48 -17.42
C GLN A 172 25.30 16.29 -16.73
N ASN A 173 25.20 15.10 -17.32
CA ASN A 173 25.76 13.86 -16.79
C ASN A 173 25.29 13.50 -15.37
N ALA A 174 24.19 14.07 -14.89
CA ALA A 174 23.60 13.69 -13.61
C ALA A 174 23.06 12.25 -13.65
N ILE A 175 23.07 11.56 -12.52
CA ILE A 175 22.70 10.13 -12.44
C ILE A 175 21.40 10.00 -11.64
N PHE A 176 20.35 9.51 -12.30
CA PHE A 176 19.04 9.22 -11.71
C PHE A 176 18.67 7.73 -11.77
N THR A 177 19.63 6.86 -12.11
CA THR A 177 19.37 5.44 -12.38
C THR A 177 18.48 4.80 -11.31
N GLY A 178 17.33 4.22 -11.73
CA GLY A 178 16.39 3.52 -10.86
C GLY A 178 15.64 4.41 -9.87
N THR A 179 15.66 5.73 -10.03
CA THR A 179 15.00 6.68 -9.13
C THR A 179 13.54 6.90 -9.51
N GLU A 180 12.65 7.01 -8.53
CA GLU A 180 11.26 7.43 -8.75
C GLU A 180 11.17 8.97 -8.77
N LEU A 181 10.72 9.51 -9.90
CA LEU A 181 10.46 10.94 -10.11
C LEU A 181 8.94 11.16 -10.04
N PHE A 182 8.45 11.67 -8.92
CA PHE A 182 7.02 11.92 -8.72
C PHE A 182 6.75 13.42 -8.54
N ASP A 183 5.93 14.00 -9.45
CA ASP A 183 5.56 15.42 -9.44
C ASP A 183 6.81 16.35 -9.46
N VAL A 184 7.81 15.96 -10.29
CA VAL A 184 9.09 16.69 -10.42
C VAL A 184 9.02 17.68 -11.56
N ASP A 185 9.46 18.93 -11.30
CA ASP A 185 9.51 19.98 -12.32
C ASP A 185 10.94 20.19 -12.85
N MET A 186 11.19 19.70 -14.07
CA MET A 186 12.46 19.76 -14.80
C MET A 186 12.35 20.63 -16.06
N GLN A 187 11.46 21.62 -16.08
CA GLN A 187 11.31 22.49 -17.24
C GLN A 187 12.58 23.29 -17.51
N ASN A 188 12.90 23.47 -18.80
CA ASN A 188 14.05 24.24 -19.27
C ASN A 188 15.40 23.76 -18.69
N THR A 189 15.52 22.50 -18.28
CA THR A 189 16.77 21.94 -17.76
C THR A 189 17.72 21.48 -18.85
N ASP A 190 19.02 21.54 -18.57
CA ASP A 190 20.06 20.94 -19.39
C ASP A 190 20.41 19.54 -18.85
N LEU A 191 19.84 18.50 -19.44
CA LEU A 191 20.00 17.10 -19.07
C LEU A 191 20.96 16.34 -20.01
N ARG A 192 21.80 17.05 -20.78
CA ARG A 192 22.70 16.40 -21.72
C ARG A 192 23.60 15.36 -21.05
N GLY A 193 23.61 14.15 -21.62
CA GLY A 193 24.38 13.03 -21.08
C GLY A 193 23.88 12.49 -19.74
N ALA A 194 22.75 12.96 -19.22
CA ALA A 194 22.19 12.44 -17.96
C ALA A 194 21.76 10.97 -18.08
N ASP A 195 21.95 10.21 -17.02
CA ASP A 195 21.49 8.82 -16.94
C ASP A 195 20.16 8.74 -16.17
N LEU A 196 19.08 8.63 -16.93
CA LEU A 196 17.69 8.44 -16.46
C LEU A 196 17.25 6.98 -16.64
N SER A 197 18.19 6.04 -16.80
CA SER A 197 17.84 4.64 -17.02
C SER A 197 17.07 4.05 -15.85
N PHE A 198 16.06 3.22 -16.17
CA PHE A 198 15.18 2.56 -15.21
C PHE A 198 14.50 3.50 -14.20
N THR A 199 14.33 4.79 -14.57
CA THR A 199 13.56 5.72 -13.76
C THR A 199 12.06 5.53 -13.96
N THR A 200 11.29 5.81 -12.92
CA THR A 200 9.83 5.91 -13.03
C THR A 200 9.43 7.39 -13.10
N LEU A 201 8.75 7.78 -14.17
CA LEU A 201 8.33 9.17 -14.45
C LEU A 201 6.82 9.31 -14.18
N SER A 202 6.45 9.97 -13.07
CA SER A 202 5.06 10.20 -12.69
C SER A 202 4.81 11.70 -12.49
N TYR A 203 3.91 12.29 -13.30
CA TYR A 203 3.62 13.74 -13.28
C TYR A 203 4.87 14.61 -13.50
N VAL A 204 5.88 14.13 -14.25
CA VAL A 204 7.13 14.86 -14.49
C VAL A 204 6.95 15.87 -15.61
N SER A 205 7.46 17.08 -15.43
CA SER A 205 7.50 18.12 -16.46
C SER A 205 8.90 18.28 -17.00
N LEU A 206 9.10 17.94 -18.27
CA LEU A 206 10.37 18.06 -19.01
C LEU A 206 10.28 19.10 -20.15
N ASN A 207 9.31 20.01 -20.10
CA ASN A 207 9.10 20.99 -21.16
C ASN A 207 10.37 21.74 -21.48
N ASN A 208 10.75 21.78 -22.75
CA ASN A 208 11.96 22.45 -23.26
C ASN A 208 13.27 21.97 -22.62
N ALA A 209 13.29 20.78 -21.99
CA ALA A 209 14.53 20.20 -21.49
C ALA A 209 15.42 19.73 -22.65
N ASP A 210 16.74 19.81 -22.48
CA ASP A 210 17.72 19.32 -23.46
C ASP A 210 18.20 17.92 -23.01
N LEU A 211 17.74 16.87 -23.68
CA LEU A 211 18.04 15.46 -23.42
C LEU A 211 19.07 14.85 -24.38
N ARG A 212 19.79 15.68 -25.16
CA ARG A 212 20.80 15.15 -26.07
C ARG A 212 21.84 14.30 -25.34
N ASP A 213 22.22 13.19 -25.94
CA ASP A 213 23.16 12.19 -25.35
C ASP A 213 22.69 11.55 -24.03
N ALA A 214 21.45 11.80 -23.59
CA ALA A 214 20.91 11.22 -22.36
C ALA A 214 20.53 9.73 -22.55
N ASN A 215 20.49 8.99 -21.47
CA ASN A 215 20.10 7.58 -21.42
C ASN A 215 18.78 7.41 -20.66
N LEU A 216 17.72 6.99 -21.38
CA LEU A 216 16.40 6.69 -20.81
C LEU A 216 16.09 5.18 -20.86
N LEU A 217 17.09 4.31 -21.12
CA LEU A 217 16.85 2.87 -21.24
C LEU A 217 16.02 2.34 -20.05
N GLY A 218 14.88 1.70 -20.36
CA GLY A 218 14.00 1.15 -19.33
C GLY A 218 13.28 2.19 -18.47
N ALA A 219 13.32 3.47 -18.83
CA ALA A 219 12.53 4.50 -18.15
C ALA A 219 11.03 4.31 -18.46
N GLU A 220 10.19 4.39 -17.44
CA GLU A 220 8.76 4.14 -17.54
C GLU A 220 7.95 5.39 -17.21
N ARG A 221 6.81 5.60 -17.91
CA ARG A 221 5.79 6.57 -17.50
C ARG A 221 4.74 5.84 -16.69
N ARG A 222 4.60 6.20 -15.42
CA ARG A 222 3.71 5.45 -14.53
C ARG A 222 2.40 6.18 -14.27
N PHE A 223 2.42 7.31 -13.60
CA PHE A 223 1.21 8.05 -13.25
C PHE A 223 1.13 9.38 -13.99
N GLY A 224 -0.09 9.73 -14.43
CA GLY A 224 -0.36 11.03 -15.05
C GLY A 224 0.37 11.27 -16.37
N THR A 225 0.42 12.52 -16.78
CA THR A 225 1.10 12.92 -18.01
C THR A 225 2.50 13.40 -17.71
N THR A 226 3.51 12.70 -18.25
CA THR A 226 4.86 13.30 -18.40
C THR A 226 4.82 14.27 -19.56
N ASN A 227 5.11 15.55 -19.30
CA ASN A 227 5.08 16.56 -20.33
C ASN A 227 6.44 16.68 -21.01
N LEU A 228 6.50 16.28 -22.29
CA LEU A 228 7.71 16.29 -23.13
C LEU A 228 7.70 17.41 -24.17
N SER A 229 6.79 18.38 -24.08
CA SER A 229 6.66 19.44 -25.09
C SER A 229 7.94 20.26 -25.23
N GLY A 230 8.45 20.35 -26.43
CA GLY A 230 9.66 21.12 -26.73
C GLY A 230 10.97 20.51 -26.25
N VAL A 231 10.96 19.25 -25.84
CA VAL A 231 12.21 18.52 -25.50
C VAL A 231 13.14 18.47 -26.71
N ILE A 232 14.42 18.72 -26.45
CA ILE A 232 15.46 18.61 -27.48
C ILE A 232 16.09 17.23 -27.38
N TRP A 233 15.82 16.42 -28.39
CA TRP A 233 16.39 15.08 -28.55
C TRP A 233 17.64 15.13 -29.42
N GLY A 234 18.46 14.12 -29.40
CA GLY A 234 19.62 13.94 -30.25
C GLY A 234 20.61 12.98 -29.63
N ASN A 235 20.88 11.86 -30.30
CA ASN A 235 21.68 10.76 -29.78
C ASN A 235 21.20 10.25 -28.42
N THR A 236 19.91 10.45 -28.12
CA THR A 236 19.30 10.02 -26.86
C THR A 236 18.96 8.53 -26.93
N THR A 237 19.35 7.74 -25.95
CA THR A 237 18.89 6.36 -25.83
C THR A 237 17.45 6.37 -25.26
N CYS A 238 16.49 5.88 -26.03
CA CYS A 238 15.08 5.82 -25.65
C CYS A 238 14.80 4.69 -24.67
N SER A 239 13.61 4.68 -24.06
CA SER A 239 13.28 3.71 -23.02
C SER A 239 13.26 2.26 -23.49
N ASP A 240 12.97 2.00 -24.75
CA ASP A 240 13.01 0.68 -25.40
C ASP A 240 14.39 0.26 -25.88
N GLY A 241 15.41 1.12 -25.71
CA GLY A 241 16.79 0.92 -26.15
C GLY A 241 17.09 1.38 -27.56
N SER A 242 16.12 1.93 -28.31
CA SER A 242 16.37 2.59 -29.58
C SER A 242 17.10 3.92 -29.37
N ASN A 243 17.54 4.55 -30.46
CA ASN A 243 18.17 5.86 -30.39
C ASN A 243 17.26 6.92 -31.05
N SER A 244 17.15 8.09 -30.45
CA SER A 244 16.32 9.18 -30.99
C SER A 244 16.70 9.60 -32.43
N ASP A 245 17.94 9.34 -32.87
CA ASP A 245 18.42 9.65 -34.19
C ASP A 245 18.19 8.50 -35.19
N ASP A 246 17.70 7.34 -34.74
CA ASP A 246 17.31 6.24 -35.60
C ASP A 246 16.09 6.67 -36.45
N ASN A 247 16.14 6.41 -37.73
CA ASN A 247 15.08 6.83 -38.66
C ASN A 247 13.93 5.80 -38.67
N ASP A 248 13.29 5.60 -37.55
CA ASP A 248 12.20 4.61 -37.33
C ASP A 248 10.80 5.19 -37.64
N GLY A 249 10.73 6.47 -38.02
CA GLY A 249 9.49 7.14 -38.42
C GLY A 249 8.84 8.01 -37.37
N ASP A 250 9.47 8.19 -36.21
CA ASP A 250 8.94 8.97 -35.06
C ASP A 250 9.45 10.43 -35.00
N ASN A 251 10.05 10.94 -36.10
CA ASN A 251 10.60 12.28 -36.20
C ASN A 251 11.79 12.60 -35.27
N PHE A 252 12.64 11.62 -35.00
CA PHE A 252 13.84 11.77 -34.15
C PHE A 252 13.51 12.15 -32.71
N THR A 253 12.50 11.50 -32.13
CA THR A 253 12.11 11.68 -30.74
C THR A 253 11.96 10.34 -30.01
N CYS A 254 12.03 10.35 -28.68
CA CYS A 254 11.72 9.18 -27.88
C CYS A 254 10.27 9.19 -27.33
N GLU A 255 9.42 10.09 -27.81
CA GLU A 255 8.06 10.27 -27.26
C GLU A 255 7.18 9.03 -27.44
N SER A 256 7.31 8.34 -28.57
CA SER A 256 6.58 7.10 -28.89
C SER A 256 7.22 5.84 -28.32
N ASN A 257 8.47 5.89 -27.89
CA ASN A 257 9.28 4.76 -27.48
C ASN A 257 9.28 4.51 -25.97
N PHE A 258 8.56 5.32 -25.20
CA PHE A 258 8.35 4.96 -23.81
C PHE A 258 7.52 3.68 -23.73
N LEU A 259 7.98 2.76 -22.94
CA LEU A 259 7.22 1.54 -22.64
C LEU A 259 5.84 1.98 -22.14
N GLY A 260 4.80 1.70 -22.97
CA GLY A 260 3.43 2.00 -22.58
C GLY A 260 3.01 1.07 -21.48
N ASN A 261 2.12 1.55 -20.59
CA ASN A 261 1.50 0.70 -19.58
C ASN A 261 0.95 -0.58 -20.19
N GLN A 262 1.37 -1.75 -19.70
CA GLN A 262 0.82 -3.04 -20.05
C GLN A 262 -0.28 -3.37 -19.06
N PRO A 263 -1.53 -3.57 -19.52
CA PRO A 263 -2.61 -3.88 -18.60
C PRO A 263 -2.32 -5.15 -17.78
N PRO A 264 -2.79 -5.21 -16.53
CA PRO A 264 -2.58 -6.37 -15.69
C PRO A 264 -3.22 -7.63 -16.26
N THR A 265 -2.76 -8.78 -15.87
CA THR A 265 -3.41 -10.07 -16.12
C THR A 265 -4.30 -10.44 -14.95
N VAL A 266 -5.42 -11.15 -15.21
CA VAL A 266 -6.31 -11.63 -14.14
C VAL A 266 -7.01 -12.90 -14.54
N SER A 267 -7.16 -13.83 -13.59
CA SER A 267 -7.95 -15.04 -13.76
C SER A 267 -8.65 -15.44 -12.46
N LEU A 268 -9.91 -15.91 -12.56
CA LEU A 268 -10.60 -16.55 -11.45
C LEU A 268 -10.02 -17.95 -11.23
N THR A 269 -9.70 -18.26 -9.97
CA THR A 269 -9.17 -19.57 -9.55
C THR A 269 -10.19 -20.39 -8.76
N SER A 270 -11.20 -19.74 -8.21
CA SER A 270 -12.34 -20.35 -7.51
C SER A 270 -13.57 -19.47 -7.68
N PRO A 271 -14.77 -20.05 -7.77
CA PRO A 271 -15.09 -21.46 -7.91
C PRO A 271 -14.73 -22.01 -9.30
N ALA A 272 -14.76 -23.34 -9.47
CA ALA A 272 -14.56 -23.96 -10.77
C ALA A 272 -15.72 -23.62 -11.73
N ASP A 273 -15.41 -23.53 -13.03
CA ASP A 273 -16.45 -23.29 -14.05
C ASP A 273 -17.50 -24.38 -14.04
N ASN A 274 -18.78 -24.02 -14.25
CA ASN A 274 -19.96 -24.87 -14.19
C ASN A 274 -20.20 -25.57 -12.84
N SER A 275 -19.61 -25.05 -11.75
CA SER A 275 -19.86 -25.56 -10.41
C SER A 275 -21.31 -25.35 -9.98
N THR A 276 -21.77 -26.22 -9.07
CA THR A 276 -23.11 -26.12 -8.48
C THR A 276 -22.97 -25.83 -6.99
N VAL A 277 -23.71 -24.84 -6.51
CA VAL A 277 -23.71 -24.42 -5.10
C VAL A 277 -25.14 -24.26 -4.59
N ASN A 278 -25.34 -24.48 -3.30
CA ASN A 278 -26.67 -24.31 -2.71
C ASN A 278 -26.95 -22.81 -2.42
N LYS A 279 -28.20 -22.40 -2.63
CA LYS A 279 -28.66 -21.08 -2.21
C LYS A 279 -28.35 -20.86 -0.73
N GLY A 280 -27.70 -19.73 -0.42
CA GLY A 280 -27.33 -19.35 0.95
C GLY A 280 -26.04 -20.00 1.47
N ALA A 281 -25.42 -20.92 0.75
CA ALA A 281 -24.10 -21.43 1.09
C ALA A 281 -23.02 -20.36 0.84
N THR A 282 -21.98 -20.38 1.63
CA THR A 282 -20.81 -19.52 1.43
C THR A 282 -19.92 -20.14 0.36
N VAL A 283 -19.55 -19.35 -0.64
CA VAL A 283 -18.66 -19.71 -1.74
C VAL A 283 -17.49 -18.75 -1.76
N THR A 284 -16.28 -19.23 -1.53
CA THR A 284 -15.09 -18.38 -1.65
C THR A 284 -14.77 -18.17 -3.14
N ILE A 285 -14.83 -16.92 -3.58
CA ILE A 285 -14.38 -16.50 -4.90
C ILE A 285 -12.94 -16.03 -4.75
N SER A 286 -12.05 -16.54 -5.61
CA SER A 286 -10.62 -16.19 -5.58
C SER A 286 -10.12 -15.89 -6.99
N ALA A 287 -9.17 -14.98 -7.08
CA ALA A 287 -8.50 -14.61 -8.31
C ALA A 287 -6.99 -14.52 -8.13
N THR A 288 -6.25 -14.76 -9.23
CA THR A 288 -4.86 -14.35 -9.37
C THR A 288 -4.80 -13.18 -10.32
N ALA A 289 -4.01 -12.18 -9.99
CA ALA A 289 -3.71 -11.06 -10.86
C ALA A 289 -2.24 -10.69 -10.75
N ALA A 290 -1.64 -10.27 -11.85
CA ALA A 290 -0.26 -9.80 -11.92
C ALA A 290 -0.16 -8.73 -13.00
N ASP A 291 0.74 -7.78 -12.79
CA ASP A 291 1.02 -6.72 -13.72
C ASP A 291 2.45 -6.91 -14.27
N PRO A 292 2.63 -6.96 -15.61
CA PRO A 292 3.93 -7.23 -16.22
C PRO A 292 4.98 -6.13 -16.03
N ASP A 293 4.57 -4.88 -15.86
CA ASP A 293 5.43 -3.70 -15.77
C ASP A 293 5.16 -2.86 -14.51
N GLY A 294 4.30 -3.34 -13.62
CA GLY A 294 3.98 -2.61 -12.41
C GLY A 294 3.41 -3.46 -11.27
N SER A 295 2.37 -2.97 -10.66
CA SER A 295 1.64 -3.67 -9.62
C SER A 295 0.13 -3.50 -9.76
N VAL A 296 -0.60 -4.56 -9.43
CA VAL A 296 -2.07 -4.51 -9.40
C VAL A 296 -2.52 -3.65 -8.24
N ASN A 297 -3.34 -2.64 -8.52
CA ASN A 297 -3.91 -1.72 -7.53
C ASN A 297 -5.03 -2.42 -6.74
N PHE A 298 -6.00 -3.00 -7.45
CA PHE A 298 -7.10 -3.77 -6.84
C PHE A 298 -7.76 -4.69 -7.87
N VAL A 299 -8.53 -5.65 -7.35
CA VAL A 299 -9.37 -6.54 -8.16
C VAL A 299 -10.83 -6.36 -7.76
N GLU A 300 -11.69 -6.14 -8.74
CA GLU A 300 -13.14 -6.13 -8.59
C GLU A 300 -13.74 -7.46 -9.02
N PHE A 301 -14.70 -7.97 -8.25
CA PHE A 301 -15.43 -9.18 -8.55
C PHE A 301 -16.87 -8.85 -8.92
N TYR A 302 -17.37 -9.48 -9.99
CA TYR A 302 -18.69 -9.25 -10.54
C TYR A 302 -19.50 -10.53 -10.63
N ALA A 303 -20.83 -10.42 -10.43
CA ALA A 303 -21.82 -11.41 -10.80
C ALA A 303 -22.74 -10.81 -11.89
N GLY A 304 -22.54 -11.21 -13.14
CA GLY A 304 -23.08 -10.51 -14.30
C GLY A 304 -22.54 -9.10 -14.40
N SER A 305 -23.43 -8.09 -14.39
CA SER A 305 -23.02 -6.68 -14.36
C SER A 305 -22.94 -6.08 -12.95
N THR A 306 -23.23 -6.85 -11.91
CA THR A 306 -23.26 -6.35 -10.53
C THR A 306 -21.90 -6.53 -9.88
N LEU A 307 -21.30 -5.43 -9.41
CA LEU A 307 -20.12 -5.47 -8.54
C LEU A 307 -20.51 -6.11 -7.20
N ILE A 308 -19.80 -7.16 -6.81
CA ILE A 308 -20.07 -7.91 -5.57
C ILE A 308 -18.97 -7.75 -4.53
N ASN A 309 -17.74 -7.43 -4.93
CA ASN A 309 -16.64 -7.07 -4.03
C ASN A 309 -15.51 -6.34 -4.74
N THR A 310 -14.70 -5.59 -3.97
CA THR A 310 -13.40 -5.03 -4.37
C THR A 310 -12.36 -5.43 -3.34
N ASP A 311 -11.21 -5.94 -3.78
CA ASP A 311 -10.12 -6.39 -2.92
C ASP A 311 -8.79 -5.76 -3.40
N GLY A 312 -8.11 -5.04 -2.50
CA GLY A 312 -6.85 -4.34 -2.77
C GLY A 312 -5.60 -5.07 -2.26
N ALA A 313 -5.71 -6.32 -1.80
CA ALA A 313 -4.60 -7.04 -1.22
C ALA A 313 -4.54 -8.51 -1.66
N VAL A 314 -3.33 -9.02 -1.91
CA VAL A 314 -3.11 -10.45 -2.17
C VAL A 314 -3.20 -11.27 -0.87
N PRO A 315 -3.83 -12.44 -0.88
CA PRO A 315 -4.51 -13.09 -2.01
C PRO A 315 -5.89 -12.50 -2.27
N TYR A 316 -6.22 -12.15 -3.53
CA TYR A 316 -7.51 -11.59 -3.90
C TYR A 316 -8.62 -12.61 -3.75
N SER A 317 -9.47 -12.43 -2.73
CA SER A 317 -10.56 -13.36 -2.46
C SER A 317 -11.63 -12.77 -1.54
N PHE A 318 -12.86 -13.30 -1.64
CA PHE A 318 -13.92 -12.98 -0.68
C PHE A 318 -14.97 -14.08 -0.62
N ASP A 319 -15.77 -14.09 0.43
CA ASP A 319 -16.84 -15.04 0.63
C ASP A 319 -18.18 -14.50 0.08
N TRP A 320 -18.63 -15.09 -1.03
CA TRP A 320 -19.88 -14.77 -1.67
C TRP A 320 -21.01 -15.69 -1.19
N LYS A 321 -22.15 -15.11 -0.88
CA LYS A 321 -23.33 -15.84 -0.41
C LYS A 321 -24.52 -15.57 -1.33
N PRO A 322 -24.78 -16.39 -2.36
CA PRO A 322 -25.89 -16.19 -3.30
C PRO A 322 -27.24 -16.44 -2.61
N LEU A 323 -28.13 -15.44 -2.63
CA LEU A 323 -29.44 -15.51 -2.00
C LEU A 323 -30.59 -15.82 -2.98
N VAL A 324 -30.27 -16.01 -4.27
CA VAL A 324 -31.23 -16.29 -5.34
C VAL A 324 -30.71 -17.47 -6.14
N THR A 325 -31.61 -18.41 -6.52
CA THR A 325 -31.29 -19.52 -7.40
C THR A 325 -31.19 -19.05 -8.85
N GLY A 326 -30.36 -19.72 -9.64
CA GLY A 326 -30.12 -19.41 -11.04
C GLY A 326 -28.68 -19.58 -11.46
N THR A 327 -28.40 -19.29 -12.72
CA THR A 327 -27.05 -19.30 -13.26
C THR A 327 -26.42 -17.94 -13.16
N PHE A 328 -25.27 -17.85 -12.54
CA PHE A 328 -24.47 -16.64 -12.39
C PHE A 328 -23.19 -16.75 -13.22
N VAL A 329 -22.85 -15.69 -13.91
CA VAL A 329 -21.57 -15.55 -14.62
C VAL A 329 -20.69 -14.64 -13.77
N LEU A 330 -19.62 -15.20 -13.25
CA LEU A 330 -18.65 -14.46 -12.42
C LEU A 330 -17.49 -13.98 -13.31
N THR A 331 -17.03 -12.76 -13.10
CA THR A 331 -15.80 -12.21 -13.70
C THR A 331 -15.02 -11.43 -12.65
N ALA A 332 -13.71 -11.36 -12.83
CA ALA A 332 -12.83 -10.47 -12.09
C ALA A 332 -12.26 -9.41 -13.04
N LYS A 333 -12.11 -8.16 -12.56
CA LYS A 333 -11.40 -7.10 -13.25
C LYS A 333 -10.22 -6.66 -12.39
N ALA A 334 -9.02 -6.74 -12.92
CA ALA A 334 -7.85 -6.17 -12.30
C ALA A 334 -7.58 -4.77 -12.86
N TYR A 335 -7.18 -3.88 -11.98
CA TYR A 335 -6.77 -2.52 -12.27
C TYR A 335 -5.33 -2.35 -11.79
N ASP A 336 -4.45 -1.79 -12.61
CA ASP A 336 -3.15 -1.32 -12.19
C ASP A 336 -3.22 0.13 -11.68
N PHE A 337 -2.08 0.67 -11.26
CA PHE A 337 -1.98 2.06 -10.84
C PHE A 337 -1.93 3.06 -12.02
N ASP A 338 -1.69 2.57 -13.24
CA ASP A 338 -1.46 3.37 -14.45
C ASP A 338 -2.70 3.48 -15.33
N GLY A 339 -3.82 2.90 -14.88
CA GLY A 339 -5.13 2.97 -15.55
C GLY A 339 -5.39 1.81 -16.53
N GLY A 340 -4.51 0.83 -16.60
CA GLY A 340 -4.74 -0.41 -17.33
C GLY A 340 -5.81 -1.26 -16.65
N ILE A 341 -6.62 -1.93 -17.44
CA ILE A 341 -7.75 -2.74 -16.95
C ILE A 341 -7.82 -4.02 -17.76
N THR A 342 -7.88 -5.15 -17.07
CA THR A 342 -8.14 -6.45 -17.71
C THR A 342 -9.29 -7.16 -17.02
N THR A 343 -10.14 -7.81 -17.82
CA THR A 343 -11.25 -8.66 -17.33
C THR A 343 -10.92 -10.13 -17.57
N SER A 344 -11.14 -10.95 -16.56
CA SER A 344 -10.91 -12.40 -16.62
C SER A 344 -11.86 -13.10 -17.60
N GLN A 345 -11.51 -14.33 -17.98
CA GLN A 345 -12.50 -15.23 -18.57
C GLN A 345 -13.65 -15.44 -17.57
N PRO A 346 -14.90 -15.57 -18.07
CA PRO A 346 -16.05 -15.77 -17.22
C PRO A 346 -16.06 -17.20 -16.62
N VAL A 347 -16.57 -17.31 -15.39
CA VAL A 347 -16.82 -18.58 -14.70
C VAL A 347 -18.31 -18.68 -14.40
N THR A 348 -18.92 -19.76 -14.79
CA THR A 348 -20.35 -20.02 -14.57
C THR A 348 -20.57 -20.76 -13.26
N VAL A 349 -21.52 -20.30 -12.44
CA VAL A 349 -21.94 -20.96 -11.20
C VAL A 349 -23.45 -21.16 -11.21
N ASN A 350 -23.89 -22.40 -10.97
CA ASN A 350 -25.29 -22.76 -10.89
C ASN A 350 -25.74 -22.80 -9.43
N VAL A 351 -26.56 -21.85 -9.03
CA VAL A 351 -27.12 -21.78 -7.67
C VAL A 351 -28.44 -22.55 -7.64
N VAL A 352 -28.46 -23.68 -6.93
CA VAL A 352 -29.65 -24.52 -6.76
C VAL A 352 -30.32 -24.26 -5.40
N PRO A 353 -31.60 -24.62 -5.22
CA PRO A 353 -32.22 -24.56 -3.92
C PRO A 353 -31.39 -25.33 -2.88
N ALA A 354 -31.35 -24.84 -1.66
CA ALA A 354 -30.78 -25.61 -0.57
C ALA A 354 -31.56 -26.91 -0.40
N PRO A 355 -30.92 -28.03 -0.06
CA PRO A 355 -31.63 -29.26 0.24
C PRO A 355 -32.69 -28.99 1.31
N THR A 356 -33.84 -29.63 1.19
CA THR A 356 -34.87 -29.55 2.22
C THR A 356 -34.49 -30.47 3.35
N ASN A 357 -34.51 -29.97 4.55
CA ASN A 357 -34.24 -30.77 5.76
C ASN A 357 -35.26 -31.93 5.86
N VAL A 358 -34.78 -33.14 6.11
CA VAL A 358 -35.55 -34.32 6.40
C VAL A 358 -35.60 -34.51 7.91
N PRO A 359 -36.79 -34.40 8.54
CA PRO A 359 -36.89 -34.55 9.99
C PRO A 359 -36.31 -35.86 10.51
N PRO A 360 -35.74 -35.89 11.73
CA PRO A 360 -35.13 -37.08 12.30
C PRO A 360 -36.17 -38.18 12.57
N THR A 361 -35.73 -39.42 12.58
CA THR A 361 -36.53 -40.56 13.03
C THR A 361 -36.30 -40.83 14.54
N VAL A 362 -37.35 -41.30 15.25
CA VAL A 362 -37.21 -41.62 16.66
C VAL A 362 -38.18 -42.74 17.09
N THR A 363 -37.68 -43.70 17.84
CA THR A 363 -38.48 -44.83 18.37
C THR A 363 -38.01 -45.20 19.76
N ILE A 364 -38.94 -45.48 20.66
CA ILE A 364 -38.64 -46.12 21.96
C ILE A 364 -38.48 -47.61 21.74
N THR A 365 -37.29 -48.15 21.96
CA THR A 365 -36.95 -49.56 21.77
C THR A 365 -37.11 -50.40 23.01
N SER A 366 -37.09 -49.79 24.20
CA SER A 366 -37.36 -50.45 25.49
C SER A 366 -37.93 -49.44 26.46
N PRO A 367 -38.92 -49.81 27.29
CA PRO A 367 -39.63 -51.09 27.31
C PRO A 367 -40.56 -51.26 26.08
N ALA A 368 -40.96 -52.50 25.80
CA ALA A 368 -41.94 -52.77 24.75
C ALA A 368 -43.32 -52.22 25.13
N ASN A 369 -44.17 -51.94 24.11
CA ASN A 369 -45.52 -51.45 24.39
C ASN A 369 -46.31 -52.46 25.22
N ASN A 370 -47.08 -51.98 26.20
CA ASN A 370 -47.82 -52.74 27.20
C ASN A 370 -46.92 -53.54 28.19
N ALA A 371 -45.63 -53.29 28.26
CA ALA A 371 -44.75 -53.93 29.22
C ALA A 371 -45.13 -53.58 30.67
N THR A 372 -44.83 -54.52 31.56
CA THR A 372 -44.94 -54.31 33.00
C THR A 372 -43.58 -53.89 33.60
N VAL A 373 -43.52 -52.79 34.27
CA VAL A 373 -42.32 -52.28 34.95
C VAL A 373 -42.53 -52.26 36.47
N SER A 374 -41.46 -52.49 37.20
CA SER A 374 -41.50 -52.46 38.63
C SER A 374 -41.39 -51.08 39.18
N ARG A 375 -42.23 -50.72 40.15
CA ARG A 375 -42.12 -49.43 40.86
C ARG A 375 -40.84 -49.34 41.70
N SER A 376 -40.43 -50.47 42.33
CA SER A 376 -39.33 -50.45 43.29
C SER A 376 -37.93 -50.45 42.69
N SER A 377 -37.78 -50.95 41.45
CA SER A 377 -36.45 -51.02 40.79
C SER A 377 -36.23 -49.97 39.68
N GLY A 378 -37.30 -49.28 39.30
CA GLY A 378 -37.25 -48.40 38.12
C GLY A 378 -37.02 -49.19 36.82
N THR A 379 -36.82 -48.48 35.73
CA THR A 379 -36.50 -49.08 34.41
C THR A 379 -35.65 -48.16 33.58
N ILE A 380 -34.81 -48.73 32.71
CA ILE A 380 -34.09 -47.95 31.67
C ILE A 380 -34.95 -47.93 30.43
N ILE A 381 -35.23 -46.74 29.94
CA ILE A 381 -35.91 -46.49 28.69
C ILE A 381 -34.82 -46.25 27.62
N ARG A 382 -34.84 -47.02 26.57
CA ARG A 382 -33.90 -46.90 25.43
C ARG A 382 -34.62 -46.35 24.24
N VAL A 383 -33.97 -45.37 23.61
CA VAL A 383 -34.48 -44.72 22.40
C VAL A 383 -33.48 -44.88 21.27
N ASN A 384 -33.98 -45.20 20.09
CA ASN A 384 -33.21 -45.09 18.87
C ASN A 384 -33.68 -43.88 18.09
N ALA A 385 -32.75 -43.04 17.72
CA ALA A 385 -33.01 -41.90 16.87
C ALA A 385 -31.88 -41.76 15.83
N GLY A 386 -32.22 -41.27 14.65
CA GLY A 386 -31.27 -41.05 13.59
C GLY A 386 -31.84 -40.04 12.58
N ASP A 387 -30.95 -39.38 11.90
CA ASP A 387 -31.24 -38.43 10.86
C ASP A 387 -30.54 -38.83 9.57
N SER A 388 -31.23 -38.70 8.44
CA SER A 388 -30.73 -39.19 7.13
C SER A 388 -29.90 -38.16 6.36
N ASP A 389 -30.02 -36.88 6.66
CA ASP A 389 -29.34 -35.78 5.98
C ASP A 389 -28.56 -34.87 6.97
N GLY A 390 -28.64 -35.16 8.30
CA GLY A 390 -27.98 -34.40 9.33
C GLY A 390 -27.61 -35.25 10.56
N THR A 391 -27.65 -34.61 11.71
CA THR A 391 -27.37 -35.25 13.00
C THR A 391 -28.45 -34.98 14.03
N VAL A 392 -28.79 -35.99 14.84
CA VAL A 392 -29.67 -35.79 16.00
C VAL A 392 -28.88 -35.13 17.12
N VAL A 393 -29.22 -33.87 17.43
CA VAL A 393 -28.51 -33.06 18.44
C VAL A 393 -28.95 -33.38 19.88
N LYS A 394 -30.16 -33.87 20.06
CA LYS A 394 -30.68 -34.34 21.36
C LYS A 394 -31.94 -35.18 21.20
N VAL A 395 -32.17 -36.01 22.22
CA VAL A 395 -33.45 -36.70 22.44
C VAL A 395 -34.02 -36.28 23.78
N GLU A 396 -35.30 -35.96 23.82
CA GLU A 396 -36.08 -35.70 25.05
C GLU A 396 -37.07 -36.83 25.27
N LEU A 397 -37.14 -37.33 26.52
CA LEU A 397 -38.13 -38.32 26.90
C LEU A 397 -39.18 -37.73 27.81
N TYR A 398 -40.43 -38.07 27.53
CA TYR A 398 -41.61 -37.59 28.26
C TYR A 398 -42.37 -38.81 28.87
N VAL A 399 -42.93 -38.58 30.05
CA VAL A 399 -43.91 -39.45 30.70
C VAL A 399 -45.21 -38.65 30.75
N GLY A 400 -46.18 -39.02 29.92
CA GLY A 400 -47.34 -38.18 29.68
C GLY A 400 -46.92 -36.82 29.07
N SER A 401 -47.25 -35.74 29.76
CA SER A 401 -46.82 -34.38 29.38
C SER A 401 -45.54 -33.89 30.08
N THR A 402 -44.99 -34.69 31.00
CA THR A 402 -43.86 -34.28 31.84
C THR A 402 -42.55 -34.72 31.21
N LEU A 403 -41.62 -33.77 31.01
CA LEU A 403 -40.26 -34.08 30.58
C LEU A 403 -39.54 -34.88 31.67
N LEU A 404 -39.08 -36.07 31.34
CA LEU A 404 -38.26 -36.92 32.24
C LEU A 404 -36.78 -36.54 32.18
N GLY A 405 -36.28 -36.24 30.96
CA GLY A 405 -34.88 -35.86 30.77
C GLY A 405 -34.54 -35.61 29.32
N THR A 406 -33.34 -35.09 29.09
CA THR A 406 -32.74 -34.83 27.79
C THR A 406 -31.41 -35.57 27.70
N ASP A 407 -31.15 -36.24 26.59
CA ASP A 407 -29.90 -36.94 26.31
C ASP A 407 -29.33 -36.41 24.99
N PRO A 408 -28.15 -35.75 24.97
CA PRO A 408 -27.57 -35.19 23.78
C PRO A 408 -26.70 -36.17 22.97
N SER A 409 -26.55 -37.40 23.40
CA SER A 409 -25.59 -38.34 22.79
C SER A 409 -26.09 -39.77 22.71
N THR A 410 -25.82 -40.43 21.60
CA THR A 410 -26.11 -41.86 21.43
C THR A 410 -25.11 -42.72 22.21
N PRO A 411 -25.56 -43.84 22.84
CA PRO A 411 -26.90 -44.40 22.80
C PRO A 411 -27.86 -43.74 23.80
N TYR A 412 -29.00 -43.24 23.28
CA TYR A 412 -29.97 -42.50 24.11
C TYR A 412 -30.66 -43.42 25.13
N SER A 413 -30.52 -43.08 26.41
CA SER A 413 -31.06 -43.86 27.49
C SER A 413 -31.46 -43.02 28.69
N PHE A 414 -32.60 -43.38 29.31
CA PHE A 414 -33.16 -42.62 30.40
C PHE A 414 -33.54 -43.57 31.56
N PHE A 415 -33.16 -43.28 32.76
CA PHE A 415 -33.61 -44.02 33.92
C PHE A 415 -34.91 -43.40 34.43
N TRP A 416 -35.96 -44.20 34.50
CA TRP A 416 -37.24 -43.79 35.05
C TRP A 416 -37.61 -44.59 36.27
N SER A 417 -37.90 -43.88 37.40
CA SER A 417 -38.40 -44.46 38.68
C SER A 417 -39.83 -43.95 38.91
N PRO A 418 -40.85 -44.72 38.56
CA PRO A 418 -42.23 -44.25 38.71
C PRO A 418 -42.63 -44.11 40.17
N SER A 419 -43.28 -42.98 40.52
CA SER A 419 -43.70 -42.66 41.87
C SER A 419 -45.02 -43.35 42.31
N ALA A 420 -45.81 -43.80 41.33
CA ALA A 420 -47.13 -44.38 41.53
C ALA A 420 -47.36 -45.66 40.71
N ARG A 421 -48.27 -46.54 41.15
CA ARG A 421 -48.81 -47.61 40.30
C ARG A 421 -49.79 -47.03 39.27
N GLY A 422 -49.92 -47.66 38.12
CA GLY A 422 -50.84 -47.22 37.11
C GLY A 422 -50.33 -47.44 35.69
N THR A 423 -51.01 -46.88 34.73
CA THR A 423 -50.62 -46.92 33.31
C THR A 423 -50.06 -45.61 32.90
N PHE A 424 -48.91 -45.61 32.31
CA PHE A 424 -48.17 -44.41 31.86
C PHE A 424 -47.88 -44.51 30.36
N THR A 425 -47.88 -43.36 29.70
CA THR A 425 -47.52 -43.25 28.29
C THR A 425 -46.15 -42.56 28.16
N LEU A 426 -45.23 -43.20 27.46
CA LEU A 426 -43.90 -42.66 27.16
C LEU A 426 -43.87 -42.15 25.71
N THR A 427 -43.28 -41.04 25.49
CA THR A 427 -42.94 -40.49 24.15
C THR A 427 -41.55 -39.91 24.15
N ALA A 428 -40.84 -40.08 23.04
CA ALA A 428 -39.52 -39.44 22.82
C ALA A 428 -39.63 -38.42 21.70
N ARG A 429 -38.87 -37.32 21.79
CA ARG A 429 -38.70 -36.32 20.76
C ARG A 429 -37.23 -36.25 20.36
N ALA A 430 -36.94 -36.43 19.10
CA ALA A 430 -35.60 -36.16 18.56
C ALA A 430 -35.57 -34.82 17.84
N TYR A 431 -34.49 -34.11 18.02
CA TYR A 431 -34.21 -32.80 17.41
C TYR A 431 -32.97 -32.95 16.53
N ASP A 432 -33.04 -32.48 15.31
CA ASP A 432 -31.89 -32.44 14.40
C ASP A 432 -31.13 -31.10 14.50
N ASP A 433 -30.01 -30.99 13.77
CA ASP A 433 -29.17 -29.82 13.72
C ASP A 433 -29.75 -28.68 12.86
N ASP A 434 -30.73 -28.98 12.00
CA ASP A 434 -31.47 -28.00 11.19
C ASP A 434 -32.78 -27.52 11.86
N GLY A 435 -33.10 -27.99 13.06
CA GLY A 435 -34.18 -27.52 13.93
C GLY A 435 -35.52 -28.24 13.75
N ALA A 436 -35.60 -29.33 12.98
CA ALA A 436 -36.81 -30.12 12.90
C ALA A 436 -36.92 -31.05 14.11
N VAL A 437 -38.16 -31.45 14.41
CA VAL A 437 -38.46 -32.28 15.59
C VAL A 437 -39.43 -33.37 15.22
N THR A 438 -39.08 -34.60 15.54
CA THR A 438 -39.98 -35.77 15.40
C THR A 438 -40.34 -36.33 16.76
N THR A 439 -41.61 -36.73 16.94
CA THR A 439 -42.09 -37.38 18.14
C THR A 439 -42.35 -38.85 17.83
N SER A 440 -41.88 -39.74 18.69
CA SER A 440 -42.08 -41.18 18.57
C SER A 440 -43.57 -41.59 18.71
N ALA A 441 -43.88 -42.74 18.18
CA ALA A 441 -45.13 -43.44 18.60
C ALA A 441 -45.14 -43.62 20.13
N PRO A 442 -46.31 -43.45 20.79
CA PRO A 442 -46.41 -43.63 22.21
C PRO A 442 -46.21 -45.10 22.62
N VAL A 443 -45.49 -45.32 23.71
CA VAL A 443 -45.32 -46.61 24.37
C VAL A 443 -46.02 -46.60 25.68
N THR A 444 -47.00 -47.47 25.84
CA THR A 444 -47.74 -47.62 27.09
C THR A 444 -47.05 -48.64 28.01
N VAL A 445 -46.88 -48.31 29.29
CA VAL A 445 -46.28 -49.20 30.29
C VAL A 445 -47.18 -49.31 31.52
N ARG A 446 -47.20 -50.46 32.13
CA ARG A 446 -47.99 -50.72 33.34
C ARG A 446 -47.09 -50.87 34.56
N VAL A 447 -47.19 -49.96 35.52
CA VAL A 447 -46.41 -49.97 36.76
C VAL A 447 -47.18 -50.81 37.85
N LYS A 448 -46.52 -51.87 38.37
CA LYS A 448 -47.03 -52.71 39.44
C LYS A 448 -46.36 -52.48 40.80
#